data_d04bb1e3c49f0110f68b14403a6411ae
#
_entry.id   d04bb1e3c49f0110f68b14403a6411ae
#
_cell.length_a   1.000
_cell.length_b   1.000
_cell.length_c   1.000
_cell.angle_alpha   90.00
_cell.angle_beta   90.00
_cell.angle_gamma   90.00
#
_symmetry.space_group_name_H-M   'P 1'
#
loop_
_entity.id
_entity.type
_entity.pdbx_description
1 polymer ?
#
loop_
_entity_poly.entity_id
_entity_poly.type
_entity_poly.pdbx_seq_one_letter_code
_entity_poly.pdbx_strand_id
1 'polypeptide(L)'
;WWLEQSVFDGVMDYPLYHAIRDFAMTHTDPLETFAHRIRRWYAAAPEAVHPYQWAFCSNHDVPRALSLCGGNKSDFRLAYVLAALLGGNLSVYYGDEIAMDGGQDPDNRRPMRWTDPEEEIRGFFHSLLRLKRDVLRHCRLTAMELTDALYLHFDGPGYGILAVVTERGQAVTPKLDASDSLLLESPEGHAAEGTVQGFAVFRREVTHDGNT
;
A
#
# COMPACT_ATOMS: atom_id res chain seq x y z
N TRP A 1 -10.93 -11.13 -17.24
CA TRP A 1 -11.08 -11.81 -18.55
C TRP A 1 -9.71 -12.02 -19.25
N TRP A 2 -8.87 -10.98 -19.36
CA TRP A 2 -7.56 -11.09 -20.04
C TRP A 2 -6.59 -12.08 -19.36
N LEU A 3 -6.56 -12.09 -18.02
CA LEU A 3 -5.72 -13.00 -17.24
C LEU A 3 -6.34 -14.42 -17.15
N GLU A 4 -7.66 -14.52 -17.03
CA GLU A 4 -8.38 -15.80 -17.01
C GLU A 4 -8.22 -16.60 -18.31
N GLN A 5 -8.09 -15.91 -19.44
CA GLN A 5 -7.88 -16.52 -20.76
C GLN A 5 -6.40 -16.81 -21.05
N SER A 6 -5.50 -16.56 -20.10
CA SER A 6 -4.05 -16.71 -20.27
C SER A 6 -3.50 -15.93 -21.48
N VAL A 7 -4.12 -14.80 -21.82
CA VAL A 7 -3.71 -13.94 -22.93
C VAL A 7 -2.54 -13.05 -22.51
N PHE A 8 -2.54 -12.63 -21.25
CA PHE A 8 -1.47 -11.82 -20.63
C PHE A 8 -1.02 -12.44 -19.32
N ASP A 9 0.28 -12.33 -18.99
CA ASP A 9 0.84 -12.76 -17.72
C ASP A 9 0.50 -11.78 -16.58
N GLY A 10 0.18 -10.52 -16.89
CA GLY A 10 -0.20 -9.51 -15.93
C GLY A 10 -0.78 -8.27 -16.59
N VAL A 11 -1.48 -7.46 -15.82
CA VAL A 11 -2.07 -6.18 -16.28
C VAL A 11 -1.81 -5.09 -15.25
N MET A 12 -1.76 -3.83 -15.73
CA MET A 12 -1.74 -2.66 -14.85
C MET A 12 -3.11 -2.50 -14.17
N ASP A 13 -3.10 -2.39 -12.85
CA ASP A 13 -4.32 -2.38 -12.04
C ASP A 13 -4.85 -0.96 -11.85
N TYR A 14 -5.50 -0.42 -12.87
CA TYR A 14 -6.17 0.88 -12.79
C TYR A 14 -7.33 0.94 -11.79
N PRO A 15 -8.16 -0.10 -11.61
CA PRO A 15 -9.18 -0.11 -10.56
C PRO A 15 -8.59 0.10 -9.15
N LEU A 16 -7.50 -0.58 -8.81
CA LEU A 16 -6.78 -0.39 -7.55
C LEU A 16 -6.15 1.00 -7.47
N TYR A 17 -5.48 1.45 -8.55
CA TYR A 17 -4.93 2.81 -8.64
C TYR A 17 -5.99 3.87 -8.33
N HIS A 18 -7.17 3.80 -8.95
CA HIS A 18 -8.24 4.77 -8.71
C HIS A 18 -8.74 4.75 -7.27
N ALA A 19 -8.86 3.58 -6.64
CA ALA A 19 -9.25 3.48 -5.24
C ALA A 19 -8.20 4.14 -4.31
N ILE A 20 -6.92 3.84 -4.53
CA ILE A 20 -5.81 4.42 -3.75
C ILE A 20 -5.71 5.94 -3.98
N ARG A 21 -5.82 6.40 -5.24
CA ARG A 21 -5.79 7.82 -5.58
C ARG A 21 -6.86 8.59 -4.82
N ASP A 22 -8.10 8.12 -4.90
CA ASP A 22 -9.26 8.82 -4.37
C ASP A 22 -9.25 8.88 -2.84
N PHE A 23 -8.75 7.83 -2.18
CA PHE A 23 -8.62 7.79 -0.72
C PHE A 23 -7.34 8.49 -0.23
N ALA A 24 -6.16 8.02 -0.68
CA ALA A 24 -4.89 8.40 -0.06
C ALA A 24 -4.25 9.65 -0.68
N MET A 25 -4.54 9.98 -1.96
CA MET A 25 -3.85 11.09 -2.63
C MET A 25 -4.72 12.34 -2.72
N THR A 26 -5.98 12.20 -3.14
CA THR A 26 -6.88 13.36 -3.39
C THR A 26 -7.93 13.55 -2.30
N HIS A 27 -8.09 12.59 -1.39
CA HIS A 27 -9.06 12.61 -0.29
C HIS A 27 -10.51 12.86 -0.74
N THR A 28 -10.86 12.38 -1.94
CA THR A 28 -12.23 12.46 -2.47
C THR A 28 -13.12 11.34 -1.95
N ASP A 29 -12.54 10.24 -1.53
CA ASP A 29 -13.24 9.12 -0.90
C ASP A 29 -12.85 9.02 0.60
N PRO A 30 -13.82 8.83 1.51
CA PRO A 30 -13.52 8.45 2.90
C PRO A 30 -13.07 6.99 2.99
N LEU A 31 -12.48 6.61 4.14
CA LEU A 31 -11.98 5.26 4.42
C LEU A 31 -13.04 4.17 4.18
N GLU A 32 -14.29 4.42 4.52
CA GLU A 32 -15.40 3.48 4.30
C GLU A 32 -15.61 3.18 2.81
N THR A 33 -15.62 4.22 1.97
CA THR A 33 -15.75 4.07 0.51
C THR A 33 -14.56 3.31 -0.06
N PHE A 34 -13.34 3.63 0.39
CA PHE A 34 -12.13 2.91 0.00
C PHE A 34 -12.24 1.42 0.37
N ALA A 35 -12.59 1.10 1.61
CA ALA A 35 -12.74 -0.29 2.07
C ALA A 35 -13.77 -1.06 1.23
N HIS A 36 -14.91 -0.44 0.90
CA HIS A 36 -15.91 -1.03 -0.01
C HIS A 36 -15.36 -1.28 -1.41
N ARG A 37 -14.62 -0.33 -1.98
CA ARG A 37 -14.01 -0.48 -3.32
C ARG A 37 -12.98 -1.62 -3.32
N ILE A 38 -12.15 -1.73 -2.28
CA ILE A 38 -11.15 -2.80 -2.18
C ILE A 38 -11.81 -4.17 -2.04
N ARG A 39 -12.87 -4.31 -1.23
CA ARG A 39 -13.63 -5.57 -1.13
C ARG A 39 -14.20 -5.99 -2.48
N ARG A 40 -14.81 -5.05 -3.21
CA ARG A 40 -15.36 -5.34 -4.55
C ARG A 40 -14.26 -5.70 -5.56
N TRP A 41 -13.16 -4.95 -5.54
CA TRP A 41 -12.02 -5.21 -6.41
C TRP A 41 -11.45 -6.61 -6.16
N TYR A 42 -11.23 -6.96 -4.88
CA TYR A 42 -10.68 -8.26 -4.50
C TYR A 42 -11.61 -9.42 -4.89
N ALA A 43 -12.92 -9.24 -4.72
CA ALA A 43 -13.93 -10.24 -5.09
C ALA A 43 -14.15 -10.35 -6.62
N ALA A 44 -13.78 -9.34 -7.39
CA ALA A 44 -14.03 -9.30 -8.84
C ALA A 44 -13.03 -10.12 -9.66
N ALA A 45 -11.87 -10.44 -9.11
CA ALA A 45 -10.84 -11.21 -9.79
C ALA A 45 -10.60 -12.56 -9.08
N PRO A 46 -10.36 -13.66 -9.83
CA PRO A 46 -9.94 -14.91 -9.24
C PRO A 46 -8.66 -14.73 -8.42
N GLU A 47 -8.56 -15.41 -7.29
CA GLU A 47 -7.43 -15.31 -6.38
C GLU A 47 -6.07 -15.56 -7.09
N ALA A 48 -6.04 -16.51 -8.02
CA ALA A 48 -4.84 -16.83 -8.79
C ALA A 48 -4.32 -15.67 -9.64
N VAL A 49 -5.13 -14.64 -9.90
CA VAL A 49 -4.79 -13.49 -10.75
C VAL A 49 -4.12 -12.37 -9.95
N HIS A 50 -4.46 -12.22 -8.66
CA HIS A 50 -3.96 -11.12 -7.83
C HIS A 50 -2.43 -10.98 -7.82
N PRO A 51 -1.61 -12.05 -7.76
CA PRO A 51 -0.16 -11.93 -7.78
C PRO A 51 0.42 -11.34 -9.06
N TYR A 52 -0.33 -11.36 -10.15
CA TYR A 52 0.12 -10.91 -11.48
C TYR A 52 -0.38 -9.51 -11.84
N GLN A 53 -1.21 -8.88 -11.00
CA GLN A 53 -1.64 -7.50 -11.19
C GLN A 53 -0.54 -6.53 -10.78
N TRP A 54 -0.35 -5.46 -11.55
CA TRP A 54 0.68 -4.46 -11.31
C TRP A 54 0.07 -3.22 -10.67
N ALA A 55 0.26 -3.08 -9.36
CA ALA A 55 -0.11 -1.88 -8.63
C ALA A 55 0.91 -0.77 -8.90
N PHE A 56 0.44 0.45 -8.99
CA PHE A 56 1.24 1.65 -9.22
C PHE A 56 0.54 2.87 -8.60
N CYS A 57 1.31 3.92 -8.32
CA CYS A 57 0.79 5.21 -7.88
C CYS A 57 1.03 6.31 -8.91
N SER A 58 2.00 6.13 -9.80
CA SER A 58 2.32 7.00 -10.92
C SER A 58 2.66 6.17 -12.15
N ASN A 59 2.42 6.74 -13.33
CA ASN A 59 2.94 6.25 -14.60
C ASN A 59 2.98 7.39 -15.62
N HIS A 60 3.26 7.07 -16.89
CA HIS A 60 3.34 8.07 -17.95
C HIS A 60 1.98 8.63 -18.41
N ASP A 61 0.85 8.03 -18.02
CA ASP A 61 -0.50 8.45 -18.43
C ASP A 61 -1.23 9.25 -17.35
N VAL A 62 -0.70 9.28 -16.12
CA VAL A 62 -1.35 9.95 -14.99
C VAL A 62 -0.37 10.93 -14.32
N PRO A 63 -0.87 11.94 -13.59
CA PRO A 63 -0.02 12.81 -12.78
C PRO A 63 0.78 12.02 -11.77
N ARG A 64 1.95 12.53 -11.38
CA ARG A 64 2.76 11.93 -10.34
C ARG A 64 2.04 11.93 -8.98
N ALA A 65 2.21 10.87 -8.23
CA ALA A 65 1.54 10.68 -6.94
C ALA A 65 1.80 11.83 -5.97
N LEU A 66 3.04 12.34 -5.88
CA LEU A 66 3.34 13.47 -5.01
C LEU A 66 2.55 14.74 -5.40
N SER A 67 2.35 14.99 -6.69
CA SER A 67 1.52 16.11 -7.16
C SER A 67 0.05 15.92 -6.81
N LEU A 68 -0.49 14.70 -6.93
CA LEU A 68 -1.85 14.37 -6.51
C LEU A 68 -2.05 14.53 -5.00
N CYS A 69 -1.02 14.25 -4.20
CA CYS A 69 -0.99 14.49 -2.77
C CYS A 69 -0.79 15.97 -2.38
N GLY A 70 -0.72 16.90 -3.35
CA GLY A 70 -0.43 18.31 -3.06
C GLY A 70 0.93 18.54 -2.39
N GLY A 71 1.90 17.66 -2.61
CA GLY A 71 3.22 17.68 -1.97
C GLY A 71 3.28 17.05 -0.58
N ASN A 72 2.17 16.51 -0.06
CA ASN A 72 2.15 15.83 1.23
C ASN A 72 2.85 14.46 1.14
N LYS A 73 4.00 14.35 1.82
CA LYS A 73 4.82 13.13 1.80
C LYS A 73 4.22 11.98 2.61
N SER A 74 3.36 12.25 3.59
CA SER A 74 2.69 11.21 4.38
C SER A 74 1.60 10.53 3.55
N ASP A 75 0.76 11.31 2.86
CA ASP A 75 -0.25 10.80 1.93
C ASP A 75 0.42 10.01 0.78
N PHE A 76 1.54 10.53 0.28
CA PHE A 76 2.35 9.85 -0.74
C PHE A 76 2.87 8.48 -0.26
N ARG A 77 3.40 8.40 0.97
CA ARG A 77 3.84 7.12 1.56
C ARG A 77 2.67 6.17 1.77
N LEU A 78 1.54 6.66 2.28
CA LEU A 78 0.34 5.86 2.47
C LEU A 78 -0.12 5.22 1.14
N ALA A 79 -0.14 5.99 0.06
CA ALA A 79 -0.52 5.49 -1.26
C ALA A 79 0.39 4.32 -1.72
N TYR A 80 1.71 4.46 -1.56
CA TYR A 80 2.65 3.41 -1.94
C TYR A 80 2.59 2.18 -1.01
N VAL A 81 2.31 2.37 0.28
CA VAL A 81 2.08 1.24 1.21
C VAL A 81 0.84 0.47 0.82
N LEU A 82 -0.27 1.15 0.51
CA LEU A 82 -1.49 0.51 0.04
C LEU A 82 -1.27 -0.25 -1.28
N ALA A 83 -0.53 0.33 -2.22
CA ALA A 83 -0.18 -0.36 -3.46
C ALA A 83 0.69 -1.60 -3.21
N ALA A 84 1.63 -1.54 -2.26
CA ALA A 84 2.47 -2.68 -1.89
C ALA A 84 1.69 -3.78 -1.16
N LEU A 85 0.76 -3.42 -0.27
CA LEU A 85 -0.06 -4.36 0.49
C LEU A 85 -1.07 -5.08 -0.39
N LEU A 86 -1.79 -4.34 -1.23
CA LEU A 86 -2.95 -4.84 -1.97
C LEU A 86 -2.58 -5.39 -3.35
N GLY A 87 -1.58 -4.82 -4.02
CA GLY A 87 -1.17 -5.24 -5.36
C GLY A 87 -0.27 -6.48 -5.36
N GLY A 88 -0.28 -7.23 -6.44
CA GLY A 88 0.63 -8.36 -6.67
C GLY A 88 2.08 -7.88 -6.84
N ASN A 89 2.34 -7.17 -7.92
CA ASN A 89 3.62 -6.53 -8.19
C ASN A 89 3.52 -5.02 -7.97
N LEU A 90 4.52 -4.42 -7.34
CA LEU A 90 4.60 -2.98 -7.17
C LEU A 90 5.46 -2.37 -8.28
N SER A 91 4.89 -1.47 -9.06
CA SER A 91 5.60 -0.66 -10.04
C SER A 91 5.88 0.72 -9.45
N VAL A 92 7.15 1.10 -9.44
CA VAL A 92 7.60 2.45 -9.04
C VAL A 92 7.98 3.21 -10.31
N TYR A 93 7.28 4.30 -10.59
CA TYR A 93 7.61 5.16 -11.73
C TYR A 93 8.88 5.93 -11.42
N TYR A 94 9.81 6.01 -12.39
CA TYR A 94 11.10 6.68 -12.19
C TYR A 94 10.93 8.08 -11.58
N GLY A 95 11.74 8.39 -10.59
CA GLY A 95 11.72 9.66 -9.88
C GLY A 95 10.76 9.73 -8.68
N ASP A 96 9.80 8.82 -8.54
CA ASP A 96 8.95 8.79 -7.36
C ASP A 96 9.77 8.41 -6.12
N GLU A 97 10.81 7.57 -6.27
CA GLU A 97 11.75 7.20 -5.22
C GLU A 97 12.60 8.36 -4.68
N ILE A 98 12.56 9.49 -5.36
CA ILE A 98 13.18 10.76 -4.93
C ILE A 98 12.18 11.91 -4.85
N ALA A 99 10.89 11.59 -4.72
CA ALA A 99 9.81 12.55 -4.59
C ALA A 99 9.72 13.57 -5.74
N MET A 100 9.87 13.12 -6.99
CA MET A 100 9.60 13.98 -8.14
C MET A 100 8.10 14.27 -8.23
N ASP A 101 7.78 15.53 -8.41
CA ASP A 101 6.45 16.01 -8.76
C ASP A 101 6.26 16.07 -10.29
N GLY A 102 5.04 16.23 -10.74
CA GLY A 102 4.67 16.44 -12.13
C GLY A 102 3.16 16.33 -12.34
N GLY A 103 2.57 17.29 -13.03
CA GLY A 103 1.15 17.33 -13.32
C GLY A 103 0.75 16.40 -14.46
N GLN A 104 -0.16 16.87 -15.32
CA GLN A 104 -0.57 16.15 -16.52
C GLN A 104 0.57 16.07 -17.55
N ASP A 105 0.45 15.12 -18.51
CA ASP A 105 1.36 15.03 -19.65
C ASP A 105 1.48 16.40 -20.38
N PRO A 106 2.72 16.85 -20.69
CA PRO A 106 4.00 16.15 -20.60
C PRO A 106 4.76 16.36 -19.26
N ASP A 107 4.21 17.10 -18.31
CA ASP A 107 4.91 17.51 -17.08
C ASP A 107 5.30 16.30 -16.17
N ASN A 108 4.47 15.26 -16.15
CA ASN A 108 4.76 14.00 -15.43
C ASN A 108 5.93 13.21 -16.04
N ARG A 109 6.39 13.55 -17.27
CA ARG A 109 7.46 12.85 -18.00
C ARG A 109 8.77 13.65 -18.05
N ARG A 110 8.95 14.63 -17.15
CA ARG A 110 10.21 15.39 -17.05
C ARG A 110 11.40 14.45 -16.86
N PRO A 111 12.60 14.81 -17.37
CA PRO A 111 13.82 14.01 -17.17
C PRO A 111 14.08 13.71 -15.68
N MET A 112 14.71 12.56 -15.42
CA MET A 112 15.11 12.17 -14.06
C MET A 112 16.00 13.24 -13.42
N ARG A 113 15.68 13.61 -12.19
CA ARG A 113 16.50 14.52 -11.37
C ARG A 113 17.58 13.71 -10.64
N TRP A 114 18.80 13.76 -11.14
CA TRP A 114 19.93 13.02 -10.56
C TRP A 114 20.61 13.72 -9.38
N THR A 115 20.31 15.01 -9.17
CA THR A 115 20.82 15.84 -8.06
C THR A 115 19.75 16.02 -6.99
N ASP A 116 20.17 16.25 -5.75
CA ASP A 116 19.31 16.48 -4.59
C ASP A 116 18.26 15.39 -4.38
N PRO A 117 18.66 14.13 -4.17
CA PRO A 117 17.70 13.09 -3.85
C PRO A 117 17.08 13.39 -2.47
N GLU A 118 15.78 13.20 -2.38
CA GLU A 118 15.04 13.22 -1.11
C GLU A 118 15.38 11.96 -0.31
N GLU A 119 16.46 12.01 0.48
CA GLU A 119 17.01 10.82 1.18
C GLU A 119 16.00 10.13 2.08
N GLU A 120 15.09 10.89 2.70
CA GLU A 120 14.02 10.34 3.54
C GLU A 120 13.05 9.49 2.72
N ILE A 121 12.66 9.95 1.53
CA ILE A 121 11.77 9.20 0.62
C ILE A 121 12.52 8.00 0.03
N ARG A 122 13.79 8.14 -0.31
CA ARG A 122 14.62 7.00 -0.75
C ARG A 122 14.71 5.92 0.33
N GLY A 123 14.93 6.32 1.58
CA GLY A 123 14.94 5.41 2.73
C GLY A 123 13.62 4.67 2.91
N PHE A 124 12.51 5.39 2.77
CA PHE A 124 11.17 4.80 2.79
C PHE A 124 10.99 3.76 1.68
N PHE A 125 11.30 4.09 0.41
CA PHE A 125 11.19 3.13 -0.70
C PHE A 125 12.08 1.91 -0.49
N HIS A 126 13.30 2.10 0.01
CA HIS A 126 14.18 0.98 0.33
C HIS A 126 13.56 0.02 1.36
N SER A 127 12.95 0.56 2.41
CA SER A 127 12.24 -0.22 3.44
C SER A 127 10.99 -0.90 2.87
N LEU A 128 10.18 -0.16 2.12
CA LEU A 128 8.94 -0.67 1.50
C LEU A 128 9.23 -1.80 0.49
N LEU A 129 10.24 -1.62 -0.37
CA LEU A 129 10.57 -2.63 -1.38
C LEU A 129 11.19 -3.89 -0.73
N ARG A 130 11.95 -3.76 0.35
CA ARG A 130 12.38 -4.91 1.16
C ARG A 130 11.20 -5.62 1.78
N LEU A 131 10.29 -4.88 2.43
CA LEU A 131 9.07 -5.43 3.00
C LEU A 131 8.25 -6.18 1.94
N LYS A 132 8.05 -5.58 0.76
CA LYS A 132 7.34 -6.23 -0.35
C LYS A 132 8.02 -7.50 -0.82
N ARG A 133 9.35 -7.45 -1.06
CA ARG A 133 10.12 -8.58 -1.57
C ARG A 133 10.24 -9.73 -0.57
N ASP A 134 10.55 -9.42 0.69
CA ASP A 134 10.97 -10.43 1.66
C ASP A 134 9.80 -10.97 2.49
N VAL A 135 8.71 -10.22 2.58
CA VAL A 135 7.55 -10.54 3.43
C VAL A 135 6.26 -10.61 2.61
N LEU A 136 5.80 -9.48 2.06
CA LEU A 136 4.44 -9.39 1.50
C LEU A 136 4.22 -10.23 0.24
N ARG A 137 5.24 -10.49 -0.56
CA ARG A 137 5.11 -11.31 -1.79
C ARG A 137 4.61 -12.74 -1.52
N HIS A 138 4.75 -13.22 -0.30
CA HIS A 138 4.33 -14.56 0.12
C HIS A 138 3.05 -14.55 0.94
N CYS A 139 2.49 -13.36 1.18
CA CYS A 139 1.29 -13.18 1.97
C CYS A 139 0.07 -13.00 1.08
N ARG A 140 -1.06 -13.48 1.59
CA ARG A 140 -2.36 -13.37 0.96
C ARG A 140 -3.31 -12.66 1.91
N LEU A 141 -4.09 -11.70 1.39
CA LEU A 141 -5.14 -11.02 2.14
C LEU A 141 -6.23 -12.05 2.50
N THR A 142 -6.50 -12.23 3.79
CA THR A 142 -7.47 -13.19 4.31
C THR A 142 -8.68 -12.55 4.96
N ALA A 143 -8.52 -11.35 5.54
CA ALA A 143 -9.64 -10.61 6.11
C ALA A 143 -9.44 -9.09 6.00
N MET A 144 -10.56 -8.39 5.92
CA MET A 144 -10.65 -6.93 6.00
C MET A 144 -11.73 -6.55 7.00
N GLU A 145 -11.35 -5.83 8.04
CA GLU A 145 -12.24 -5.34 9.07
C GLU A 145 -12.24 -3.81 9.07
N LEU A 146 -13.42 -3.20 9.06
CA LEU A 146 -13.61 -1.77 9.18
C LEU A 146 -14.37 -1.47 10.46
N THR A 147 -13.69 -0.83 11.39
CA THR A 147 -14.24 -0.39 12.68
C THR A 147 -13.88 1.07 12.91
N ASP A 148 -12.96 1.37 13.79
CA ASP A 148 -12.32 2.68 14.01
C ASP A 148 -11.18 2.97 13.02
N ALA A 149 -10.68 1.93 12.35
CA ALA A 149 -9.71 1.95 11.27
C ALA A 149 -10.01 0.81 10.29
N LEU A 150 -9.28 0.75 9.18
CA LEU A 150 -9.27 -0.40 8.29
C LEU A 150 -8.12 -1.33 8.72
N TYR A 151 -8.49 -2.54 9.12
CA TYR A 151 -7.57 -3.62 9.48
C TYR A 151 -7.50 -4.61 8.31
N LEU A 152 -6.29 -4.83 7.81
CA LEU A 152 -6.02 -5.77 6.72
C LEU A 152 -5.18 -6.91 7.29
N HIS A 153 -5.69 -8.14 7.20
CA HIS A 153 -5.02 -9.34 7.69
C HIS A 153 -4.50 -10.15 6.50
N PHE A 154 -3.25 -10.50 6.56
CA PHE A 154 -2.60 -11.33 5.54
C PHE A 154 -1.95 -12.54 6.19
N ASP A 155 -2.10 -13.70 5.55
CA ASP A 155 -1.43 -14.93 5.94
C ASP A 155 -0.22 -15.19 5.03
N GLY A 156 0.90 -15.46 5.65
CA GLY A 156 2.16 -15.87 5.05
C GLY A 156 2.66 -17.20 5.60
N PRO A 157 3.79 -17.71 5.11
CA PRO A 157 4.34 -19.00 5.53
C PRO A 157 4.93 -18.92 6.95
N GLY A 158 4.12 -19.32 7.96
CA GLY A 158 4.53 -19.34 9.37
C GLY A 158 4.43 -17.99 10.09
N TYR A 159 3.81 -16.99 9.49
CA TYR A 159 3.53 -15.68 10.10
C TYR A 159 2.30 -15.03 9.49
N GLY A 160 1.70 -14.10 10.23
CA GLY A 160 0.68 -13.20 9.73
C GLY A 160 1.21 -11.78 9.56
N ILE A 161 0.49 -10.97 8.79
CA ILE A 161 0.70 -9.52 8.70
C ILE A 161 -0.62 -8.85 9.06
N LEU A 162 -0.54 -7.88 9.96
CA LEU A 162 -1.61 -6.95 10.27
C LEU A 162 -1.22 -5.56 9.75
N ALA A 163 -2.00 -5.00 8.84
CA ALA A 163 -1.88 -3.60 8.46
C ALA A 163 -3.08 -2.81 8.99
N VAL A 164 -2.80 -1.68 9.63
CA VAL A 164 -3.78 -0.75 10.17
C VAL A 164 -3.71 0.53 9.37
N VAL A 165 -4.85 1.00 8.86
CA VAL A 165 -4.95 2.24 8.06
C VAL A 165 -6.05 3.09 8.65
N THR A 166 -5.74 4.35 8.97
CA THR A 166 -6.70 5.29 9.57
C THR A 166 -7.22 6.29 8.55
N GLU A 167 -8.36 6.88 8.85
CA GLU A 167 -8.81 8.10 8.16
C GLU A 167 -7.80 9.23 8.41
N ARG A 168 -7.68 10.14 7.46
CA ARG A 168 -6.77 11.28 7.57
C ARG A 168 -7.05 12.10 8.84
N GLY A 169 -6.01 12.36 9.60
CA GLY A 169 -6.09 13.13 10.85
C GLY A 169 -6.69 12.36 12.03
N GLN A 170 -7.04 11.10 11.84
CA GLN A 170 -7.48 10.22 12.95
C GLN A 170 -6.31 9.38 13.45
N ALA A 171 -6.35 9.10 14.74
CA ALA A 171 -5.43 8.18 15.40
C ALA A 171 -6.23 7.11 16.16
N VAL A 172 -5.75 5.88 16.13
CA VAL A 172 -6.37 4.75 16.80
C VAL A 172 -5.36 3.98 17.66
N THR A 173 -5.86 3.27 18.66
CA THR A 173 -5.05 2.36 19.48
C THR A 173 -5.47 0.91 19.16
N PRO A 174 -4.82 0.27 18.16
CA PRO A 174 -5.20 -1.07 17.77
C PRO A 174 -4.92 -2.09 18.88
N LYS A 175 -5.73 -3.13 18.93
CA LYS A 175 -5.44 -4.28 19.80
C LYS A 175 -4.33 -5.10 19.15
N LEU A 176 -3.14 -5.00 19.71
CA LEU A 176 -1.98 -5.77 19.29
C LEU A 176 -1.77 -6.98 20.22
N ASP A 177 -1.29 -8.08 19.65
CA ASP A 177 -0.83 -9.24 20.41
C ASP A 177 0.61 -9.02 20.87
N ALA A 178 1.02 -9.69 21.94
CA ALA A 178 2.38 -9.58 22.46
C ALA A 178 3.47 -10.03 21.46
N SER A 179 3.08 -10.80 20.45
CA SER A 179 3.94 -11.26 19.35
C SER A 179 4.01 -10.30 18.17
N ASP A 180 3.17 -9.24 18.14
CA ASP A 180 3.17 -8.29 17.04
C ASP A 180 4.43 -7.44 17.07
N SER A 181 5.16 -7.41 15.96
CA SER A 181 6.37 -6.61 15.78
C SER A 181 6.17 -5.60 14.65
N LEU A 182 6.47 -4.33 14.91
CA LEU A 182 6.34 -3.25 13.92
C LEU A 182 7.35 -3.43 12.79
N LEU A 183 6.87 -3.38 11.55
CA LEU A 183 7.69 -3.46 10.34
C LEU A 183 7.81 -2.10 9.64
N LEU A 184 6.72 -1.34 9.58
CA LEU A 184 6.66 -0.04 8.90
C LEU A 184 5.51 0.78 9.47
N GLU A 185 5.71 2.10 9.63
CA GLU A 185 4.66 3.04 10.03
C GLU A 185 4.78 4.38 9.32
N SER A 186 3.73 5.20 9.38
CA SER A 186 3.77 6.58 8.90
C SER A 186 4.63 7.45 9.81
N PRO A 187 5.19 8.57 9.31
CA PRO A 187 6.00 9.49 10.13
C PRO A 187 5.26 10.12 11.31
N GLU A 188 3.94 10.26 11.19
CA GLU A 188 3.07 10.79 12.24
C GLU A 188 2.61 9.71 13.23
N GLY A 189 2.91 8.44 12.94
CA GLY A 189 2.54 7.31 13.78
C GLY A 189 3.48 7.16 14.98
N HIS A 190 2.94 6.60 16.04
CA HIS A 190 3.65 6.18 17.24
C HIS A 190 3.24 4.74 17.57
N ALA A 191 3.28 3.86 16.56
CA ALA A 191 2.78 2.49 16.70
C ALA A 191 3.57 1.67 17.73
N ALA A 192 4.85 1.96 17.91
CA ALA A 192 5.66 1.37 18.97
C ALA A 192 5.16 1.77 20.39
N GLU A 193 4.47 2.93 20.50
CA GLU A 193 3.84 3.44 21.72
C GLU A 193 2.35 3.10 21.79
N GLY A 194 1.84 2.31 20.84
CA GLY A 194 0.45 1.85 20.80
C GLY A 194 -0.53 2.73 20.01
N THR A 195 -0.07 3.79 19.35
CA THR A 195 -0.96 4.69 18.58
C THR A 195 -0.61 4.68 17.10
N VAL A 196 -1.60 4.40 16.23
CA VAL A 196 -1.46 4.44 14.77
C VAL A 196 -2.18 5.66 14.22
N GLN A 197 -1.46 6.47 13.43
CA GLN A 197 -2.02 7.54 12.61
C GLN A 197 -1.47 7.39 11.19
N GLY A 198 -2.34 7.43 10.18
CA GLY A 198 -1.99 7.14 8.80
C GLY A 198 -1.94 5.63 8.54
N PHE A 199 -0.81 4.99 8.77
CA PHE A 199 -0.69 3.53 8.64
C PHE A 199 0.36 2.94 9.60
N ALA A 200 0.19 1.64 9.91
CA ALA A 200 1.23 0.80 10.51
C ALA A 200 1.10 -0.64 9.98
N VAL A 201 2.22 -1.31 9.83
CA VAL A 201 2.30 -2.71 9.38
C VAL A 201 3.06 -3.52 10.41
N PHE A 202 2.44 -4.56 10.93
CA PHE A 202 2.98 -5.45 11.94
C PHE A 202 3.15 -6.85 11.38
N ARG A 203 4.17 -7.56 11.85
CA ARG A 203 4.31 -9.00 11.71
C ARG A 203 3.81 -9.67 12.98
N ARG A 204 2.98 -10.69 12.81
CA ARG A 204 2.43 -11.54 13.88
C ARG A 204 3.01 -12.94 13.76
N GLU A 205 3.57 -13.46 14.84
CA GLU A 205 3.98 -14.87 14.88
C GLU A 205 2.72 -15.75 14.98
N VAL A 206 2.62 -16.74 14.10
CA VAL A 206 1.58 -17.77 14.21
C VAL A 206 2.06 -18.80 15.21
N THR A 207 1.54 -18.73 16.45
CA THR A 207 1.71 -19.83 17.39
C THR A 207 0.91 -21.02 16.86
N HIS A 208 1.60 -22.04 16.37
CA HIS A 208 0.98 -23.33 16.22
C HIS A 208 0.66 -23.83 17.65
N ASP A 209 -0.56 -23.60 18.11
CA ASP A 209 -1.06 -24.36 19.25
C ASP A 209 -0.99 -25.83 18.82
N GLY A 210 0.00 -26.53 19.41
CA GLY A 210 0.21 -27.93 19.18
C GLY A 210 -0.98 -28.72 19.74
N ASN A 211 -1.96 -28.96 18.89
CA ASN A 211 -2.95 -29.98 19.12
C ASN A 211 -2.50 -31.23 18.35
N THR A 212 -1.76 -32.06 19.06
CA THR A 212 -1.49 -33.46 18.68
C THR A 212 -2.76 -34.30 18.83
#